data_9912f37cb47003ca415ca6c38f9924f1
#
_entry.id   9912f37cb47003ca415ca6c38f9924f1
#
_cell.length_a   1.000
_cell.length_b   1.000
_cell.length_c   1.000
_cell.angle_alpha   90.00
_cell.angle_beta   90.00
_cell.angle_gamma   90.00
#
_symmetry.space_group_name_H-M   'P 1'
#
loop_
_entity.id
_entity.type
_entity.pdbx_description
1 polymer ?
#
loop_
_entity_poly.entity_id
_entity_poly.type
_entity_poly.pdbx_seq_one_letter_code
_entity_poly.pdbx_strand_id
1 'polypeptide(L)'
;MKDSIIAKLESLKERYEELEALLGDVSVISDQDKFRAYSKEYSQLEEVVKCFNRWTQLNQNIEEAEILLDDPEMKEMAQMEIEESKAEIEEVEQQLQILLLPKDPNDEYNCYLEIRAGTGGDEAGIFAGDLFRMYSRYAESKRWRV
;
A
#
# COMPACT_ATOMS: atom_id res chain seq x y z
N MET A 1 13.29 12.42 2.01
CA MET A 1 13.43 11.30 1.01
C MET A 1 14.51 11.61 -0.02
N LYS A 2 15.14 10.60 -0.71
CA LYS A 2 16.18 10.82 -1.75
C LYS A 2 15.53 11.19 -3.08
N ASP A 3 16.16 12.11 -3.86
CA ASP A 3 15.63 12.59 -5.14
C ASP A 3 15.36 11.45 -6.15
N SER A 4 16.20 10.41 -6.15
CA SER A 4 16.00 9.24 -7.02
C SER A 4 14.75 8.43 -6.67
N ILE A 5 14.34 8.43 -5.41
CA ILE A 5 13.11 7.76 -4.95
C ILE A 5 11.91 8.62 -5.35
N ILE A 6 12.01 9.94 -5.17
CA ILE A 6 10.95 10.88 -5.56
C ILE A 6 10.69 10.76 -7.07
N ALA A 7 11.73 10.82 -7.90
CA ALA A 7 11.58 10.67 -9.35
C ALA A 7 10.92 9.33 -9.76
N LYS A 8 11.26 8.24 -9.05
CA LYS A 8 10.59 6.94 -9.26
C LYS A 8 9.10 7.00 -8.88
N LEU A 9 8.77 7.61 -7.75
CA LEU A 9 7.37 7.74 -7.29
C LEU A 9 6.55 8.64 -8.22
N GLU A 10 7.14 9.71 -8.74
CA GLU A 10 6.52 10.56 -9.77
C GLU A 10 6.19 9.76 -11.04
N SER A 11 7.15 8.96 -11.52
CA SER A 11 6.92 8.08 -12.67
C SER A 11 5.81 7.04 -12.42
N LEU A 12 5.73 6.48 -11.20
CA LEU A 12 4.64 5.57 -10.85
C LEU A 12 3.28 6.27 -10.78
N LYS A 13 3.25 7.52 -10.32
CA LYS A 13 2.05 8.35 -10.30
C LYS A 13 1.59 8.69 -11.73
N GLU A 14 2.50 9.11 -12.62
CA GLU A 14 2.17 9.35 -14.03
C GLU A 14 1.61 8.09 -14.69
N ARG A 15 2.21 6.92 -14.42
CA ARG A 15 1.70 5.64 -14.93
C ARG A 15 0.32 5.28 -14.38
N TYR A 16 0.05 5.58 -13.12
CA TYR A 16 -1.25 5.37 -12.51
C TYR A 16 -2.34 6.23 -13.16
N GLU A 17 -2.06 7.51 -13.43
CA GLU A 17 -2.95 8.44 -14.12
C GLU A 17 -3.20 8.01 -15.57
N GLU A 18 -2.16 7.51 -16.28
CA GLU A 18 -2.29 6.94 -17.62
C GLU A 18 -3.22 5.72 -17.62
N LEU A 19 -3.04 4.82 -16.65
CA LEU A 19 -3.89 3.63 -16.51
C LEU A 19 -5.35 3.99 -16.22
N GLU A 20 -5.59 5.00 -15.40
CA GLU A 20 -6.94 5.52 -15.13
C GLU A 20 -7.62 5.99 -16.42
N ALA A 21 -6.90 6.75 -17.25
CA ALA A 21 -7.39 7.19 -18.54
C ALA A 21 -7.64 6.02 -19.51
N LEU A 22 -6.72 5.05 -19.57
CA LEU A 22 -6.84 3.86 -20.43
C LEU A 22 -8.02 2.97 -20.03
N LEU A 23 -8.27 2.81 -18.73
CA LEU A 23 -9.41 2.03 -18.23
C LEU A 23 -10.76 2.69 -18.52
N GLY A 24 -10.78 4.00 -18.81
CA GLY A 24 -11.94 4.71 -19.30
C GLY A 24 -12.14 4.64 -20.83
N ASP A 25 -11.17 4.13 -21.59
CA ASP A 25 -11.22 4.05 -23.04
C ASP A 25 -12.06 2.86 -23.53
N VAL A 26 -13.02 3.13 -24.42
CA VAL A 26 -13.93 2.10 -24.97
C VAL A 26 -13.15 0.98 -25.69
N SER A 27 -12.02 1.28 -26.32
CA SER A 27 -11.19 0.29 -27.01
C SER A 27 -10.54 -0.69 -26.04
N VAL A 28 -10.16 -0.24 -24.85
CA VAL A 28 -9.60 -1.06 -23.78
C VAL A 28 -10.69 -1.87 -23.09
N ILE A 29 -11.85 -1.25 -22.81
CA ILE A 29 -13.01 -1.91 -22.19
C ILE A 29 -13.49 -3.08 -23.06
N SER A 30 -13.41 -2.93 -24.39
CA SER A 30 -13.82 -3.97 -25.34
C SER A 30 -12.81 -5.14 -25.44
N ASP A 31 -11.57 -4.96 -24.99
CA ASP A 31 -10.52 -5.97 -25.00
C ASP A 31 -10.31 -6.49 -23.57
N GLN A 32 -10.89 -7.66 -23.28
CA GLN A 32 -10.86 -8.25 -21.93
C GLN A 32 -9.45 -8.49 -21.38
N ASP A 33 -8.50 -8.83 -22.23
CA ASP A 33 -7.13 -9.15 -21.78
C ASP A 33 -6.39 -7.87 -21.41
N LYS A 34 -6.52 -6.81 -22.21
CA LYS A 34 -5.97 -5.49 -21.89
C LYS A 34 -6.62 -4.89 -20.65
N PHE A 35 -7.95 -4.93 -20.57
CA PHE A 35 -8.68 -4.43 -19.42
C PHE A 35 -8.24 -5.10 -18.11
N ARG A 36 -8.10 -6.44 -18.14
CA ARG A 36 -7.63 -7.21 -16.98
C ARG A 36 -6.19 -6.84 -16.60
N ALA A 37 -5.28 -6.74 -17.58
CA ALA A 37 -3.89 -6.40 -17.34
C ALA A 37 -3.74 -5.00 -16.73
N TYR A 38 -4.43 -4.01 -17.29
CA TYR A 38 -4.40 -2.62 -16.82
C TYR A 38 -5.08 -2.46 -15.45
N SER A 39 -6.21 -3.14 -15.22
CA SER A 39 -6.87 -3.13 -13.92
C SER A 39 -5.98 -3.70 -12.81
N LYS A 40 -5.23 -4.76 -13.12
CA LYS A 40 -4.28 -5.37 -12.20
C LYS A 40 -3.14 -4.40 -11.86
N GLU A 41 -2.52 -3.80 -12.89
CA GLU A 41 -1.43 -2.83 -12.72
C GLU A 41 -1.92 -1.59 -11.93
N TYR A 42 -3.09 -1.06 -12.26
CA TYR A 42 -3.73 0.05 -11.56
C TYR A 42 -3.92 -0.25 -10.07
N SER A 43 -4.47 -1.42 -9.74
CA SER A 43 -4.66 -1.85 -8.35
C SER A 43 -3.34 -2.02 -7.58
N GLN A 44 -2.27 -2.46 -8.26
CA GLN A 44 -0.95 -2.62 -7.64
C GLN A 44 -0.29 -1.28 -7.31
N LEU A 45 -0.54 -0.24 -8.12
CA LEU A 45 0.02 1.09 -7.93
C LEU A 45 -0.80 1.96 -6.96
N GLU A 46 -2.07 1.65 -6.75
CA GLU A 46 -3.01 2.48 -5.99
C GLU A 46 -2.49 2.85 -4.60
N GLU A 47 -1.98 1.88 -3.85
CA GLU A 47 -1.53 2.08 -2.48
C GLU A 47 -0.27 2.95 -2.42
N VAL A 48 0.69 2.71 -3.31
CA VAL A 48 1.92 3.50 -3.43
C VAL A 48 1.59 4.95 -3.79
N VAL A 49 0.70 5.16 -4.75
CA VAL A 49 0.33 6.52 -5.22
C VAL A 49 -0.45 7.27 -4.15
N LYS A 50 -1.37 6.62 -3.43
CA LYS A 50 -2.06 7.23 -2.28
C LYS A 50 -1.08 7.68 -1.20
N CYS A 51 -0.13 6.83 -0.86
CA CYS A 51 0.88 7.13 0.14
C CYS A 51 1.80 8.27 -0.32
N PHE A 52 2.21 8.30 -1.59
CA PHE A 52 3.01 9.39 -2.16
C PHE A 52 2.25 10.71 -2.24
N ASN A 53 0.98 10.70 -2.60
CA ASN A 53 0.14 11.90 -2.58
C ASN A 53 0.01 12.47 -1.15
N ARG A 54 -0.10 11.60 -0.12
CA ARG A 54 -0.09 12.05 1.27
C ARG A 54 1.23 12.70 1.66
N TRP A 55 2.35 12.12 1.28
CA TRP A 55 3.68 12.70 1.48
C TRP A 55 3.81 14.08 0.82
N THR A 56 3.35 14.22 -0.41
CA THR A 56 3.37 15.50 -1.15
C THR A 56 2.53 16.54 -0.44
N GLN A 57 1.32 16.17 0.01
CA GLN A 57 0.42 17.08 0.72
C GLN A 57 1.02 17.56 2.04
N LEU A 58 1.67 16.68 2.80
CA LEU A 58 2.31 17.04 4.07
C LEU A 58 3.47 18.02 3.86
N ASN A 59 4.27 17.84 2.80
CA ASN A 59 5.32 18.79 2.47
C ASN A 59 4.74 20.16 2.08
N GLN A 60 3.66 20.17 1.31
CA GLN A 60 2.95 21.41 0.97
C GLN A 60 2.38 22.09 2.22
N ASN A 61 1.78 21.34 3.14
CA ASN A 61 1.27 21.90 4.39
C ASN A 61 2.39 22.57 5.21
N ILE A 62 3.59 21.97 5.24
CA ILE A 62 4.74 22.56 5.91
C ILE A 62 5.14 23.88 5.24
N GLU A 63 5.26 23.92 3.92
CA GLU A 63 5.61 25.13 3.18
C GLU A 63 4.58 26.25 3.42
N GLU A 64 3.30 25.92 3.41
CA GLU A 64 2.22 26.88 3.70
C GLU A 64 2.26 27.37 5.16
N ALA A 65 2.50 26.47 6.12
CA ALA A 65 2.61 26.81 7.53
C ALA A 65 3.87 27.65 7.82
N GLU A 66 4.99 27.40 7.13
CA GLU A 66 6.22 28.20 7.28
C GLU A 66 5.99 29.67 6.91
N ILE A 67 5.14 29.96 5.92
CA ILE A 67 4.78 31.35 5.55
C ILE A 67 4.01 32.04 6.68
N LEU A 68 3.21 31.28 7.43
CA LEU A 68 2.38 31.82 8.53
C LEU A 68 3.16 32.06 9.82
N LEU A 69 4.41 31.60 9.92
CA LEU A 69 5.26 31.83 11.11
C LEU A 69 5.59 33.29 11.34
N ASP A 70 5.53 34.12 10.32
CA ASP A 70 5.80 35.59 10.42
C ASP A 70 4.59 36.34 10.99
N ASP A 71 3.40 35.74 11.04
CA ASP A 71 2.21 36.31 11.65
C ASP A 71 2.14 35.95 13.15
N PRO A 72 2.22 36.91 14.07
CA PRO A 72 2.17 36.63 15.51
C PRO A 72 0.89 35.91 15.99
N GLU A 73 -0.25 36.13 15.30
CA GLU A 73 -1.53 35.55 15.67
C GLU A 73 -1.61 34.07 15.20
N MET A 74 -0.91 33.70 14.11
CA MET A 74 -0.93 32.38 13.52
C MET A 74 0.28 31.52 13.92
N LYS A 75 1.30 32.10 14.51
CA LYS A 75 2.59 31.46 14.77
C LYS A 75 2.50 30.16 15.56
N GLU A 76 1.71 30.14 16.63
CA GLU A 76 1.58 28.95 17.48
C GLU A 76 0.91 27.80 16.71
N MET A 77 -0.15 28.10 15.96
CA MET A 77 -0.86 27.12 15.14
C MET A 77 0.03 26.60 13.99
N ALA A 78 0.77 27.50 13.33
CA ALA A 78 1.71 27.12 12.28
C ALA A 78 2.84 26.20 12.80
N GLN A 79 3.35 26.45 13.99
CA GLN A 79 4.36 25.59 14.63
C GLN A 79 3.81 24.19 14.91
N MET A 80 2.59 24.08 15.43
CA MET A 80 1.94 22.79 15.68
C MET A 80 1.74 22.01 14.37
N GLU A 81 1.23 22.67 13.33
CA GLU A 81 1.02 22.03 12.01
C GLU A 81 2.34 21.51 11.42
N ILE A 82 3.43 22.27 11.55
CA ILE A 82 4.76 21.83 11.08
C ILE A 82 5.26 20.63 11.86
N GLU A 83 5.09 20.60 13.18
CA GLU A 83 5.53 19.48 14.02
C GLU A 83 4.72 18.21 13.72
N GLU A 84 3.41 18.32 13.62
CA GLU A 84 2.52 17.20 13.29
C GLU A 84 2.82 16.65 11.88
N SER A 85 2.94 17.54 10.90
CA SER A 85 3.25 17.15 9.52
C SER A 85 4.63 16.48 9.41
N LYS A 86 5.65 16.95 10.12
CA LYS A 86 6.97 16.32 10.13
C LYS A 86 6.93 14.92 10.75
N ALA A 87 6.20 14.73 11.84
CA ALA A 87 6.06 13.41 12.46
C ALA A 87 5.36 12.43 11.52
N GLU A 88 4.27 12.86 10.86
CA GLU A 88 3.55 12.01 9.91
C GLU A 88 4.39 11.70 8.66
N ILE A 89 5.22 12.63 8.17
CA ILE A 89 6.13 12.40 7.05
C ILE A 89 7.09 11.23 7.35
N GLU A 90 7.60 11.11 8.56
CA GLU A 90 8.50 10.01 8.91
C GLU A 90 7.79 8.66 8.81
N GLU A 91 6.54 8.57 9.26
CA GLU A 91 5.73 7.35 9.14
C GLU A 91 5.42 7.02 7.67
N VAL A 92 5.01 8.02 6.89
CA VAL A 92 4.70 7.88 5.46
C VAL A 92 5.93 7.47 4.66
N GLU A 93 7.12 8.02 4.96
CA GLU A 93 8.36 7.61 4.30
C GLU A 93 8.74 6.15 4.59
N GLN A 94 8.54 5.68 5.82
CA GLN A 94 8.74 4.27 6.16
C GLN A 94 7.76 3.36 5.40
N GLN A 95 6.50 3.76 5.32
CA GLN A 95 5.49 3.02 4.56
C GLN A 95 5.82 2.97 3.07
N LEU A 96 6.24 4.08 2.47
CA LEU A 96 6.69 4.12 1.07
C LEU A 96 7.89 3.21 0.81
N GLN A 97 8.85 3.15 1.74
CA GLN A 97 9.99 2.24 1.60
C GLN A 97 9.54 0.78 1.56
N ILE A 98 8.57 0.39 2.39
CA ILE A 98 8.00 -0.96 2.40
C ILE A 98 7.25 -1.25 1.09
N LEU A 99 6.42 -0.32 0.63
CA LEU A 99 5.63 -0.46 -0.59
C LEU A 99 6.49 -0.54 -1.87
N LEU A 100 7.69 0.05 -1.85
CA LEU A 100 8.64 0.02 -2.96
C LEU A 100 9.51 -1.24 -2.98
N LEU A 101 9.42 -2.13 -1.97
CA LEU A 101 10.11 -3.40 -2.00
C LEU A 101 9.58 -4.27 -3.16
N PRO A 102 10.46 -5.03 -3.82
CA PRO A 102 10.03 -5.98 -4.83
C PRO A 102 9.04 -6.97 -4.23
N LYS A 103 7.84 -7.06 -4.82
CA LYS A 103 6.87 -8.09 -4.45
C LYS A 103 7.31 -9.43 -5.02
N ASP A 104 7.17 -10.50 -4.25
CA ASP A 104 7.38 -11.85 -4.76
C ASP A 104 6.25 -12.16 -5.79
N PRO A 105 6.60 -12.54 -7.04
CA PRO A 105 5.61 -12.92 -8.03
C PRO A 105 4.69 -14.05 -7.57
N ASN A 106 5.15 -14.88 -6.63
CA ASN A 106 4.38 -15.99 -6.08
C ASN A 106 3.29 -15.55 -5.08
N ASP A 107 3.37 -14.33 -4.53
CA ASP A 107 2.37 -13.81 -3.58
C ASP A 107 0.97 -13.68 -4.20
N GLU A 108 0.88 -13.63 -5.54
CA GLU A 108 -0.38 -13.51 -6.27
C GLU A 108 -1.02 -14.85 -6.60
N TYR A 109 -0.34 -15.98 -6.35
CA TYR A 109 -0.84 -17.31 -6.67
C TYR A 109 -1.53 -17.95 -5.47
N ASN A 110 -2.50 -18.81 -5.77
CA ASN A 110 -3.06 -19.69 -4.77
C ASN A 110 -1.98 -20.65 -4.26
N CYS A 111 -1.97 -20.92 -2.97
CA CYS A 111 -1.02 -21.84 -2.36
C CYS A 111 -1.74 -22.99 -1.66
N TYR A 112 -1.07 -24.12 -1.53
CA TYR A 112 -1.50 -25.23 -0.69
C TYR A 112 -0.82 -25.14 0.66
N LEU A 113 -1.61 -25.17 1.74
CA LEU A 113 -1.10 -25.29 3.08
C LEU A 113 -1.31 -26.74 3.56
N GLU A 114 -0.22 -27.46 3.77
CA GLU A 114 -0.25 -28.83 4.28
C GLU A 114 0.04 -28.85 5.77
N ILE A 115 -0.87 -29.43 6.56
CA ILE A 115 -0.72 -29.58 8.00
C ILE A 115 -0.69 -31.07 8.28
N ARG A 116 0.41 -31.56 8.86
CA ARG A 116 0.58 -32.97 9.20
C ARG A 116 0.70 -33.15 10.70
N ALA A 117 0.03 -34.14 11.25
CA ALA A 117 0.32 -34.64 12.56
C ALA A 117 1.72 -35.32 12.57
N GLY A 118 2.61 -34.87 13.47
CA GLY A 118 3.92 -35.49 13.63
C GLY A 118 3.88 -36.74 14.55
N THR A 119 5.04 -37.15 15.04
CA THR A 119 5.15 -38.22 16.02
C THR A 119 4.66 -37.74 17.39
N GLY A 120 3.43 -38.03 17.77
CA GLY A 120 2.82 -37.55 19.02
C GLY A 120 1.46 -38.18 19.31
N GLY A 121 1.07 -39.18 18.52
CA GLY A 121 -0.20 -39.87 18.70
C GLY A 121 -1.42 -38.98 18.58
N ASP A 122 -2.46 -39.21 19.38
CA ASP A 122 -3.73 -38.49 19.31
C ASP A 122 -3.61 -36.96 19.57
N GLU A 123 -2.69 -36.56 20.46
CA GLU A 123 -2.44 -35.13 20.76
C GLU A 123 -1.91 -34.38 19.55
N ALA A 124 -1.02 -35.00 18.76
CA ALA A 124 -0.52 -34.37 17.54
C ALA A 124 -1.64 -34.22 16.47
N GLY A 125 -2.58 -35.16 16.43
CA GLY A 125 -3.78 -35.07 15.59
C GLY A 125 -4.69 -33.91 16.00
N ILE A 126 -4.94 -33.76 17.31
CA ILE A 126 -5.74 -32.65 17.85
C ILE A 126 -5.09 -31.31 17.54
N PHE A 127 -3.78 -31.17 17.75
CA PHE A 127 -3.03 -29.95 17.47
C PHE A 127 -3.05 -29.59 15.95
N ALA A 128 -2.90 -30.59 15.09
CA ALA A 128 -3.03 -30.38 13.64
C ALA A 128 -4.43 -29.85 13.26
N GLY A 129 -5.48 -30.34 13.93
CA GLY A 129 -6.85 -29.83 13.78
C GLY A 129 -7.01 -28.38 14.27
N ASP A 130 -6.33 -28.02 15.36
CA ASP A 130 -6.33 -26.64 15.88
C ASP A 130 -5.60 -25.68 14.95
N LEU A 131 -4.46 -26.09 14.38
CA LEU A 131 -3.74 -25.33 13.37
C LEU A 131 -4.60 -25.14 12.11
N PHE A 132 -5.24 -26.19 11.61
CA PHE A 132 -6.15 -26.06 10.47
C PHE A 132 -7.26 -25.03 10.74
N ARG A 133 -7.86 -25.06 11.90
CA ARG A 133 -8.90 -24.13 12.31
C ARG A 133 -8.38 -22.69 12.39
N MET A 134 -7.17 -22.50 12.93
CA MET A 134 -6.51 -21.21 13.01
C MET A 134 -6.27 -20.60 11.62
N TYR A 135 -5.67 -21.36 10.70
CA TYR A 135 -5.39 -20.89 9.35
C TYR A 135 -6.67 -20.64 8.54
N SER A 136 -7.69 -21.49 8.69
CA SER A 136 -8.98 -21.29 8.04
C SER A 136 -9.64 -19.97 8.48
N ARG A 137 -9.63 -19.66 9.78
CA ARG A 137 -10.14 -18.38 10.29
C ARG A 137 -9.33 -17.19 9.84
N TYR A 138 -8.02 -17.32 9.74
CA TYR A 138 -7.17 -16.28 9.18
C TYR A 138 -7.52 -16.01 7.71
N ALA A 139 -7.66 -17.06 6.90
CA ALA A 139 -8.07 -16.94 5.51
C ALA A 139 -9.45 -16.27 5.36
N GLU A 140 -10.43 -16.65 6.19
CA GLU A 140 -11.74 -15.99 6.25
C GLU A 140 -11.62 -14.49 6.56
N SER A 141 -10.76 -14.10 7.52
CA SER A 141 -10.52 -12.70 7.85
C SER A 141 -9.95 -11.89 6.69
N LYS A 142 -9.20 -12.55 5.80
CA LYS A 142 -8.65 -12.01 4.56
C LYS A 142 -9.59 -12.16 3.36
N ARG A 143 -10.78 -12.76 3.53
CA ARG A 143 -11.75 -13.08 2.47
C ARG A 143 -11.19 -14.03 1.41
N TRP A 144 -10.23 -14.86 1.78
CA TRP A 144 -9.73 -15.92 0.90
C TRP A 144 -10.68 -17.12 0.93
N ARG A 145 -10.74 -17.83 -0.18
CA ARG A 145 -11.46 -19.10 -0.23
C ARG A 145 -10.54 -20.23 0.20
N VAL A 146 -11.01 -21.05 1.14
CA VAL A 146 -10.35 -22.28 1.61
C VAL A 146 -11.13 -23.49 1.11
#